data_cedab079ccee45d8a512ea7523f3e4d6
#
_entry.id   cedab079ccee45d8a512ea7523f3e4d6
#
_cell.length_a   1.000
_cell.length_b   1.000
_cell.length_c   1.000
_cell.angle_alpha   90.00
_cell.angle_beta   90.00
_cell.angle_gamma   90.00
#
_symmetry.space_group_name_H-M   'P 1'
#
loop_
_entity.id
_entity.type
_entity.pdbx_description
1 polymer ?
#
loop_
_entity_poly.entity_id
_entity_poly.type
_entity_poly.pdbx_seq_one_letter_code
_entity_poly.pdbx_strand_id
1 'polypeptide(L)'
;MQVITCDIVVVGGGGTGLRAAIAIAESDPKLTVALVSKVVPMRSHTVAAEGGAAGVIRGDDTLDNHFNDTVSGGDWLCDQDAVQYFVEHCVEELVQLEHWGCPWSRKDDGNINVRFFGGMTVQRTWFAADKSGFHILHTLFQTSIKYPGIQRYDEYFVADLILEDGRVRGVLAIEVATGEIVLFEAKAVILGTGGAGRVYRQNTNAGIVTGDGMGLAYRHGAKLRDMEFVQYHPTCLPGSGILMTEGCRGEGGILTNKDGYRYLQDYALGPLDPWPRPKAMELGPRDRLSQAFWHEDQKGNTFQTPLGTAVNLDLRHLGEKKILERLPLITEAARVFAGVDPVTDPIPVRPAVHYTMGGVYANMTETEVPGLYAAGECSSVGIHGANRLGSNSLVEIIVFGKVAGERAAAYARTVKDGSSAGVRQQAEESASRLLALLKNDKGERVATLRNEMGDAMETGVGIYRNASGMKTAYEKIAELRARYRAGIALDDHSRSFNTEWLTTIELGFMLEVAEAMAHSAYNRKESRGAHVRLDEYSTRDDDKFLQHSLATYTGEGPPAISYQPVTITKSQPRTRSYGGAGKQAVMT
;
A
#
# COMPACT_ATOMS: atom_id res chain seq x y z
N MET A 1 -16.70 -1.80 30.09
CA MET A 1 -16.28 -1.36 28.76
C MET A 1 -17.02 -0.08 28.42
N GLN A 2 -16.32 0.98 27.97
CA GLN A 2 -16.92 2.22 27.49
C GLN A 2 -17.61 1.97 26.13
N VAL A 3 -18.75 2.64 25.89
CA VAL A 3 -19.48 2.58 24.62
C VAL A 3 -19.58 4.01 24.06
N ILE A 4 -19.17 4.20 22.82
CA ILE A 4 -19.29 5.43 22.06
C ILE A 4 -20.18 5.13 20.86
N THR A 5 -21.28 5.89 20.72
CA THR A 5 -22.21 5.74 19.61
C THR A 5 -21.99 6.86 18.59
N CYS A 6 -21.90 6.50 17.33
CA CYS A 6 -21.79 7.43 16.20
C CYS A 6 -22.51 6.84 14.97
N ASP A 7 -22.67 7.62 13.91
CA ASP A 7 -23.28 7.11 12.69
C ASP A 7 -22.28 6.25 11.89
N ILE A 8 -21.02 6.72 11.78
CA ILE A 8 -20.00 6.05 10.97
C ILE A 8 -18.67 6.06 11.72
N VAL A 9 -18.00 4.89 11.74
CA VAL A 9 -16.61 4.77 12.16
C VAL A 9 -15.71 4.76 10.93
N VAL A 10 -14.69 5.60 10.93
CA VAL A 10 -13.60 5.58 9.95
C VAL A 10 -12.34 5.08 10.65
N VAL A 11 -11.83 3.94 10.24
CA VAL A 11 -10.63 3.30 10.79
C VAL A 11 -9.41 3.68 9.97
N GLY A 12 -8.50 4.43 10.58
CA GLY A 12 -7.27 4.92 9.94
C GLY A 12 -7.31 6.43 9.67
N GLY A 13 -6.38 7.17 10.29
CA GLY A 13 -6.23 8.62 10.17
C GLY A 13 -5.32 9.08 9.02
N GLY A 14 -5.06 8.22 8.03
CA GLY A 14 -4.31 8.54 6.81
C GLY A 14 -5.12 9.33 5.78
N GLY A 15 -4.55 9.54 4.60
CA GLY A 15 -5.20 10.29 3.53
C GLY A 15 -6.58 9.77 3.17
N THR A 16 -6.75 8.45 3.07
CA THR A 16 -8.05 7.80 2.79
C THR A 16 -9.09 8.12 3.87
N GLY A 17 -8.74 7.89 5.14
CA GLY A 17 -9.71 8.07 6.23
C GLY A 17 -10.09 9.53 6.45
N LEU A 18 -9.12 10.45 6.36
CA LEU A 18 -9.41 11.89 6.44
C LEU A 18 -10.31 12.35 5.28
N ARG A 19 -10.03 11.91 4.05
CA ARG A 19 -10.87 12.25 2.89
C ARG A 19 -12.28 11.69 3.01
N ALA A 20 -12.40 10.43 3.50
CA ALA A 20 -13.69 9.81 3.75
C ALA A 20 -14.50 10.56 4.83
N ALA A 21 -13.85 10.90 5.95
CA ALA A 21 -14.51 11.67 7.03
C ALA A 21 -15.01 13.05 6.55
N ILE A 22 -14.19 13.75 5.74
CA ILE A 22 -14.60 15.02 5.13
C ILE A 22 -15.80 14.80 4.20
N ALA A 23 -15.77 13.77 3.33
CA ALA A 23 -16.86 13.49 2.40
C ALA A 23 -18.18 13.15 3.11
N ILE A 24 -18.13 12.44 4.24
CA ILE A 24 -19.32 12.19 5.08
C ILE A 24 -19.89 13.51 5.57
N ALA A 25 -19.05 14.37 6.16
CA ALA A 25 -19.47 15.65 6.73
C ALA A 25 -19.99 16.64 5.67
N GLU A 26 -19.44 16.59 4.44
CA GLU A 26 -19.93 17.36 3.29
C GLU A 26 -21.27 16.82 2.79
N SER A 27 -21.46 15.48 2.78
CA SER A 27 -22.70 14.84 2.33
C SER A 27 -23.87 15.07 3.27
N ASP A 28 -23.63 15.10 4.57
CA ASP A 28 -24.64 15.38 5.60
C ASP A 28 -23.97 15.84 6.91
N PRO A 29 -24.01 17.14 7.21
CA PRO A 29 -23.38 17.71 8.41
C PRO A 29 -24.04 17.26 9.73
N LYS A 30 -25.16 16.52 9.69
CA LYS A 30 -25.81 15.94 10.88
C LYS A 30 -25.22 14.59 11.29
N LEU A 31 -24.55 13.90 10.36
CA LEU A 31 -23.93 12.62 10.66
C LEU A 31 -22.71 12.81 11.58
N THR A 32 -22.62 11.93 12.56
CA THR A 32 -21.49 11.87 13.48
C THR A 32 -20.47 10.85 13.02
N VAL A 33 -19.21 11.25 12.98
CA VAL A 33 -18.10 10.41 12.52
C VAL A 33 -17.08 10.23 13.65
N ALA A 34 -16.78 8.98 13.99
CA ALA A 34 -15.63 8.65 14.81
C ALA A 34 -14.45 8.28 13.89
N LEU A 35 -13.43 9.14 13.81
CA LEU A 35 -12.17 8.85 13.11
C LEU A 35 -11.20 8.20 14.09
N VAL A 36 -11.07 6.89 14.02
CA VAL A 36 -10.31 6.06 14.96
C VAL A 36 -8.97 5.65 14.33
N SER A 37 -7.87 5.99 14.96
CA SER A 37 -6.53 5.72 14.40
C SER A 37 -5.54 5.28 15.47
N LYS A 38 -4.72 4.26 15.16
CA LYS A 38 -3.69 3.76 16.10
C LYS A 38 -2.50 4.71 16.30
N VAL A 39 -2.40 5.74 15.47
CA VAL A 39 -1.43 6.83 15.61
C VAL A 39 -2.11 8.15 15.31
N VAL A 40 -1.53 9.26 15.75
CA VAL A 40 -1.99 10.58 15.32
C VAL A 40 -1.90 10.70 13.80
N PRO A 41 -2.85 11.35 13.12
CA PRO A 41 -2.92 11.40 11.65
C PRO A 41 -1.60 11.78 10.97
N MET A 42 -0.86 12.75 11.53
CA MET A 42 0.43 13.21 11.00
C MET A 42 1.56 12.16 11.05
N ARG A 43 1.37 11.04 11.72
CA ARG A 43 2.27 9.88 11.73
C ARG A 43 1.81 8.75 10.81
N SER A 44 0.71 8.92 10.08
CA SER A 44 0.26 7.92 9.10
C SER A 44 1.26 7.79 7.95
N HIS A 45 1.25 6.63 7.28
CA HIS A 45 2.23 6.35 6.21
C HIS A 45 2.09 7.28 5.00
N THR A 46 0.92 7.91 4.80
CA THR A 46 0.72 8.93 3.74
C THR A 46 1.76 10.05 3.80
N VAL A 47 2.23 10.43 5.01
CA VAL A 47 3.25 11.49 5.19
C VAL A 47 4.57 11.15 4.50
N ALA A 48 4.92 9.88 4.39
CA ALA A 48 6.17 9.39 3.80
C ALA A 48 6.12 9.25 2.27
N ALA A 49 5.00 9.57 1.63
CA ALA A 49 4.88 9.51 0.18
C ALA A 49 5.45 10.79 -0.45
N GLU A 50 6.55 10.65 -1.17
CA GLU A 50 7.34 11.76 -1.69
C GLU A 50 6.99 12.14 -3.13
N GLY A 51 6.50 11.15 -3.89
CA GLY A 51 6.47 11.19 -5.35
C GLY A 51 5.49 12.20 -5.95
N GLY A 52 4.25 12.20 -5.55
CA GLY A 52 3.16 13.00 -6.11
C GLY A 52 1.96 12.19 -6.54
N ALA A 53 0.97 12.86 -7.12
CA ALA A 53 -0.33 12.32 -7.50
C ALA A 53 -0.63 12.54 -8.99
N ALA A 54 -1.11 11.50 -9.69
CA ALA A 54 -1.36 11.56 -11.13
C ALA A 54 -2.68 12.28 -11.45
N GLY A 55 -2.63 13.25 -12.37
CA GLY A 55 -3.82 13.94 -12.88
C GLY A 55 -3.55 14.64 -14.20
N VAL A 56 -4.42 14.43 -15.18
CA VAL A 56 -4.30 14.98 -16.55
C VAL A 56 -4.54 16.48 -16.53
N ILE A 57 -3.50 17.29 -16.80
CA ILE A 57 -3.61 18.75 -16.83
C ILE A 57 -2.97 19.38 -18.06
N ARG A 58 -2.07 18.66 -18.74
CA ARG A 58 -1.37 19.17 -19.91
C ARG A 58 -2.24 19.04 -21.16
N GLY A 59 -2.10 19.99 -22.09
CA GLY A 59 -2.83 19.95 -23.35
C GLY A 59 -2.40 18.82 -24.32
N ASP A 60 -1.26 18.20 -24.08
CA ASP A 60 -0.74 17.04 -24.82
C ASP A 60 -1.03 15.70 -24.13
N ASP A 61 -1.76 15.71 -23.01
CA ASP A 61 -2.21 14.53 -22.28
C ASP A 61 -3.75 14.37 -22.36
N THR A 62 -4.23 13.14 -22.20
CA THR A 62 -5.65 12.81 -22.23
C THR A 62 -6.01 11.80 -21.13
N LEU A 63 -7.30 11.73 -20.77
CA LEU A 63 -7.82 10.70 -19.88
C LEU A 63 -7.55 9.30 -20.43
N ASP A 64 -7.62 9.11 -21.75
CA ASP A 64 -7.30 7.84 -22.41
C ASP A 64 -5.82 7.48 -22.28
N ASN A 65 -4.91 8.44 -22.30
CA ASN A 65 -3.49 8.18 -22.02
C ASN A 65 -3.31 7.70 -20.58
N HIS A 66 -3.92 8.39 -19.60
CA HIS A 66 -3.85 7.98 -18.19
C HIS A 66 -4.48 6.60 -17.96
N PHE A 67 -5.64 6.36 -18.58
CA PHE A 67 -6.31 5.06 -18.57
C PHE A 67 -5.40 3.95 -19.12
N ASN A 68 -4.87 4.13 -20.33
CA ASN A 68 -4.03 3.11 -20.98
C ASN A 68 -2.71 2.88 -20.24
N ASP A 69 -2.07 3.93 -19.72
CA ASP A 69 -0.86 3.78 -18.90
C ASP A 69 -1.16 3.00 -17.62
N THR A 70 -2.32 3.23 -16.98
CA THR A 70 -2.75 2.52 -15.78
C THR A 70 -3.03 1.05 -16.08
N VAL A 71 -3.82 0.75 -17.10
CA VAL A 71 -4.20 -0.63 -17.49
C VAL A 71 -2.97 -1.43 -17.97
N SER A 72 -2.14 -0.83 -18.83
CA SER A 72 -0.92 -1.50 -19.30
C SER A 72 0.12 -1.65 -18.18
N GLY A 73 0.25 -0.64 -17.30
CA GLY A 73 1.07 -0.70 -16.10
C GLY A 73 0.67 -1.86 -15.19
N GLY A 74 -0.63 -2.08 -15.02
CA GLY A 74 -1.24 -3.19 -14.27
C GLY A 74 -1.27 -4.53 -15.00
N ASP A 75 -0.64 -4.62 -16.18
CA ASP A 75 -0.56 -5.83 -17.03
C ASP A 75 -1.92 -6.43 -17.35
N TRP A 76 -2.89 -5.56 -17.66
CA TRP A 76 -4.30 -5.82 -17.98
C TRP A 76 -5.09 -6.57 -16.90
N LEU A 77 -4.58 -6.73 -15.71
CA LEU A 77 -5.31 -7.28 -14.57
C LEU A 77 -6.07 -6.18 -13.80
N CYS A 78 -6.56 -5.17 -14.50
CA CYS A 78 -7.31 -4.06 -13.93
C CYS A 78 -8.77 -4.16 -14.30
N ASP A 79 -9.68 -3.89 -13.36
CA ASP A 79 -11.08 -3.63 -13.67
C ASP A 79 -11.20 -2.28 -14.37
N GLN A 80 -11.45 -2.31 -15.67
CA GLN A 80 -11.33 -1.12 -16.53
C GLN A 80 -12.44 -0.09 -16.31
N ASP A 81 -13.58 -0.48 -15.79
CA ASP A 81 -14.63 0.43 -15.33
C ASP A 81 -14.19 1.22 -14.09
N ALA A 82 -13.53 0.56 -13.13
CA ALA A 82 -12.94 1.21 -11.97
C ALA A 82 -11.79 2.16 -12.38
N VAL A 83 -10.93 1.75 -13.33
CA VAL A 83 -9.88 2.62 -13.88
C VAL A 83 -10.48 3.83 -14.61
N GLN A 84 -11.56 3.65 -15.39
CA GLN A 84 -12.23 4.75 -16.06
C GLN A 84 -12.75 5.77 -15.06
N TYR A 85 -13.49 5.30 -14.04
CA TYR A 85 -13.98 6.17 -12.97
C TYR A 85 -12.81 6.92 -12.29
N PHE A 86 -11.76 6.21 -11.97
CA PHE A 86 -10.58 6.76 -11.31
C PHE A 86 -9.96 7.92 -12.12
N VAL A 87 -9.64 7.72 -13.40
CA VAL A 87 -8.96 8.74 -14.21
C VAL A 87 -9.85 9.96 -14.47
N GLU A 88 -11.18 9.78 -14.53
CA GLU A 88 -12.14 10.86 -14.71
C GLU A 88 -12.23 11.79 -13.50
N HIS A 89 -12.01 11.27 -12.28
CA HIS A 89 -12.15 12.03 -11.04
C HIS A 89 -10.82 12.52 -10.43
N CYS A 90 -9.67 12.07 -10.95
CA CYS A 90 -8.36 12.45 -10.41
C CYS A 90 -8.16 13.96 -10.34
N VAL A 91 -8.42 14.68 -11.42
CA VAL A 91 -8.10 16.12 -11.52
C VAL A 91 -9.00 16.95 -10.61
N GLU A 92 -10.29 16.62 -10.56
CA GLU A 92 -11.24 17.29 -9.66
C GLU A 92 -10.75 17.24 -8.21
N GLU A 93 -10.33 16.07 -7.74
CA GLU A 93 -9.85 15.89 -6.38
C GLU A 93 -8.50 16.59 -6.13
N LEU A 94 -7.59 16.62 -7.10
CA LEU A 94 -6.33 17.36 -6.97
C LEU A 94 -6.53 18.88 -6.92
N VAL A 95 -7.47 19.41 -7.70
CA VAL A 95 -7.90 20.81 -7.65
C VAL A 95 -8.58 21.12 -6.32
N GLN A 96 -9.41 20.20 -5.82
CA GLN A 96 -10.05 20.36 -4.51
C GLN A 96 -9.00 20.44 -3.38
N LEU A 97 -7.96 19.63 -3.43
CA LEU A 97 -6.84 19.73 -2.49
C LEU A 97 -6.14 21.09 -2.56
N GLU A 98 -5.98 21.65 -3.77
CA GLU A 98 -5.42 23.00 -3.93
C GLU A 98 -6.31 24.06 -3.29
N HIS A 99 -7.63 24.00 -3.50
CA HIS A 99 -8.58 24.89 -2.87
C HIS A 99 -8.56 24.78 -1.33
N TRP A 100 -8.19 23.63 -0.79
CA TRP A 100 -7.98 23.44 0.65
C TRP A 100 -6.61 23.88 1.14
N GLY A 101 -5.70 24.28 0.21
CA GLY A 101 -4.39 24.84 0.53
C GLY A 101 -3.19 23.92 0.29
N CYS A 102 -3.33 22.84 -0.48
CA CYS A 102 -2.19 22.01 -0.87
C CYS A 102 -1.25 22.79 -1.81
N PRO A 103 0.03 23.00 -1.46
CA PRO A 103 0.94 23.89 -2.19
C PRO A 103 1.61 23.15 -3.35
N TRP A 104 0.88 22.83 -4.40
CA TRP A 104 1.44 22.21 -5.60
C TRP A 104 2.55 23.05 -6.22
N SER A 105 3.64 22.41 -6.63
CA SER A 105 4.74 23.04 -7.33
C SER A 105 4.26 23.65 -8.66
N ARG A 106 4.72 24.89 -8.94
CA ARG A 106 4.31 25.63 -10.14
C ARG A 106 5.49 25.93 -11.04
N LYS A 107 5.22 26.18 -12.30
CA LYS A 107 6.14 26.75 -13.28
C LYS A 107 6.20 28.27 -13.10
N ASP A 108 7.15 28.92 -13.77
CA ASP A 108 7.32 30.38 -13.76
C ASP A 108 6.08 31.13 -14.29
N ASP A 109 5.31 30.48 -15.17
CA ASP A 109 4.05 31.00 -15.72
C ASP A 109 2.84 30.84 -14.78
N GLY A 110 3.06 30.31 -13.58
CA GLY A 110 2.02 30.08 -12.59
C GLY A 110 1.22 28.78 -12.76
N ASN A 111 1.40 28.06 -13.85
CA ASN A 111 0.72 26.78 -14.08
C ASN A 111 1.29 25.65 -13.20
N ILE A 112 0.47 24.66 -12.89
CA ILE A 112 0.90 23.46 -12.15
C ILE A 112 2.06 22.79 -12.89
N ASN A 113 3.12 22.51 -12.14
CA ASN A 113 4.24 21.74 -12.65
C ASN A 113 3.99 20.25 -12.47
N VAL A 114 4.34 19.45 -13.49
CA VAL A 114 4.20 17.99 -13.48
C VAL A 114 5.51 17.32 -13.89
N ARG A 115 5.69 16.07 -13.42
CA ARG A 115 6.89 15.29 -13.74
C ARG A 115 6.55 13.88 -14.21
N PHE A 116 7.51 13.21 -14.85
CA PHE A 116 7.41 11.80 -15.23
C PHE A 116 7.55 10.88 -14.03
N PHE A 117 6.79 9.78 -14.07
CA PHE A 117 7.01 8.57 -13.28
C PHE A 117 7.06 7.35 -14.20
N GLY A 118 7.64 6.26 -13.70
CA GLY A 118 7.85 5.03 -14.46
C GLY A 118 6.56 4.46 -15.06
N GLY A 119 6.62 4.17 -16.35
CA GLY A 119 5.49 3.62 -17.11
C GLY A 119 4.55 4.65 -17.72
N MET A 120 4.73 5.94 -17.47
CA MET A 120 3.92 7.01 -18.05
C MET A 120 4.37 7.37 -19.46
N THR A 121 3.42 7.57 -20.36
CA THR A 121 3.66 8.10 -21.71
C THR A 121 3.77 9.61 -21.74
N VAL A 122 3.05 10.33 -20.85
CA VAL A 122 3.05 11.80 -20.73
C VAL A 122 3.22 12.19 -19.26
N GLN A 123 3.84 13.34 -19.00
CA GLN A 123 3.97 13.89 -17.65
C GLN A 123 2.61 14.27 -17.08
N ARG A 124 2.22 13.68 -15.93
CA ARG A 124 0.95 14.01 -15.26
C ARG A 124 1.04 13.98 -13.73
N THR A 125 2.22 13.75 -13.16
CA THR A 125 2.36 13.70 -11.70
C THR A 125 2.48 15.10 -11.13
N TRP A 126 1.42 15.56 -10.44
CA TRP A 126 1.44 16.76 -9.60
C TRP A 126 2.28 16.49 -8.37
N PHE A 127 3.06 17.45 -7.93
CA PHE A 127 3.96 17.26 -6.79
C PHE A 127 4.15 18.56 -6.00
N ALA A 128 4.56 18.42 -4.75
CA ALA A 128 5.00 19.52 -3.89
C ALA A 128 6.44 19.21 -3.44
N ALA A 129 7.42 19.64 -4.23
CA ALA A 129 8.84 19.26 -4.15
C ALA A 129 8.99 17.72 -4.04
N ASP A 130 9.65 17.22 -2.99
CA ASP A 130 9.76 15.81 -2.62
C ASP A 130 8.96 15.45 -1.34
N LYS A 131 7.91 16.24 -1.01
CA LYS A 131 7.08 16.11 0.20
C LYS A 131 5.58 16.08 -0.10
N SER A 132 5.18 15.52 -1.23
CA SER A 132 3.78 15.57 -1.70
C SER A 132 2.80 14.97 -0.71
N GLY A 133 3.08 13.79 -0.18
CA GLY A 133 2.21 13.13 0.79
C GLY A 133 2.09 13.89 2.11
N PHE A 134 3.17 14.52 2.57
CA PHE A 134 3.15 15.39 3.74
C PHE A 134 2.15 16.55 3.54
N HIS A 135 2.23 17.24 2.42
CA HIS A 135 1.34 18.37 2.14
C HIS A 135 -0.11 17.94 1.94
N ILE A 136 -0.36 16.85 1.22
CA ILE A 136 -1.71 16.28 1.06
C ILE A 136 -2.31 15.95 2.44
N LEU A 137 -1.55 15.24 3.28
CA LEU A 137 -2.03 14.82 4.59
C LEU A 137 -2.33 16.00 5.51
N HIS A 138 -1.43 17.00 5.55
CA HIS A 138 -1.66 18.24 6.32
C HIS A 138 -2.89 19.00 5.84
N THR A 139 -3.08 19.11 4.53
CA THR A 139 -4.24 19.76 3.93
C THR A 139 -5.54 19.08 4.35
N LEU A 140 -5.60 17.75 4.24
CA LEU A 140 -6.76 16.96 4.66
C LEU A 140 -7.01 17.07 6.16
N PHE A 141 -5.95 16.99 6.96
CA PHE A 141 -6.05 17.12 8.41
C PHE A 141 -6.64 18.47 8.82
N GLN A 142 -6.08 19.57 8.31
CA GLN A 142 -6.57 20.92 8.61
C GLN A 142 -8.01 21.12 8.11
N THR A 143 -8.35 20.58 6.95
CA THR A 143 -9.70 20.63 6.41
C THR A 143 -10.69 19.89 7.31
N SER A 144 -10.31 18.70 7.81
CA SER A 144 -11.19 17.90 8.69
C SER A 144 -11.58 18.63 9.99
N ILE A 145 -10.71 19.51 10.49
CA ILE A 145 -10.99 20.30 11.72
C ILE A 145 -12.16 21.29 11.54
N LYS A 146 -12.48 21.67 10.30
CA LYS A 146 -13.61 22.57 10.00
C LYS A 146 -14.97 21.93 10.28
N TYR A 147 -15.04 20.61 10.37
CA TYR A 147 -16.28 19.85 10.50
C TYR A 147 -16.47 19.34 11.93
N PRO A 148 -17.33 19.96 12.75
CA PRO A 148 -17.51 19.57 14.15
C PRO A 148 -18.12 18.16 14.33
N GLY A 149 -18.76 17.60 13.29
CA GLY A 149 -19.27 16.23 13.28
C GLY A 149 -18.18 15.15 13.24
N ILE A 150 -16.92 15.51 12.92
CA ILE A 150 -15.78 14.59 12.91
C ILE A 150 -15.09 14.63 14.27
N GLN A 151 -15.24 13.57 15.05
CA GLN A 151 -14.55 13.38 16.31
C GLN A 151 -13.38 12.43 16.11
N ARG A 152 -12.16 12.85 16.51
CA ARG A 152 -10.96 12.06 16.38
C ARG A 152 -10.65 11.30 17.65
N TYR A 153 -10.27 10.04 17.47
CA TYR A 153 -9.78 9.15 18.51
C TYR A 153 -8.39 8.70 18.09
N ASP A 154 -7.40 9.53 18.43
CA ASP A 154 -5.99 9.30 18.13
C ASP A 154 -5.39 8.33 19.15
N GLU A 155 -4.52 7.42 18.70
CA GLU A 155 -3.93 6.35 19.50
C GLU A 155 -4.97 5.35 20.06
N TYR A 156 -5.97 5.03 19.23
CA TYR A 156 -6.91 3.94 19.45
C TYR A 156 -6.66 2.82 18.42
N PHE A 157 -6.27 1.65 18.91
CA PHE A 157 -6.01 0.48 18.07
C PHE A 157 -7.28 -0.35 17.89
N VAL A 158 -7.83 -0.39 16.67
CA VAL A 158 -9.00 -1.22 16.35
C VAL A 158 -8.56 -2.69 16.27
N ALA A 159 -9.08 -3.50 17.18
CA ALA A 159 -8.68 -4.90 17.36
C ALA A 159 -9.73 -5.91 16.86
N ASP A 160 -11.00 -5.49 16.70
CA ASP A 160 -12.05 -6.37 16.19
C ASP A 160 -13.19 -5.59 15.52
N LEU A 161 -13.92 -6.27 14.61
CA LEU A 161 -15.20 -5.80 14.07
C LEU A 161 -16.33 -6.46 14.83
N ILE A 162 -17.42 -5.73 15.04
CA ILE A 162 -18.63 -6.25 15.68
C ILE A 162 -19.74 -6.33 14.63
N LEU A 163 -20.31 -7.52 14.46
CA LEU A 163 -21.34 -7.81 13.48
C LEU A 163 -22.63 -8.26 14.13
N GLU A 164 -23.76 -7.96 13.48
CA GLU A 164 -25.09 -8.47 13.81
C GLU A 164 -25.79 -8.88 12.52
N ASP A 165 -26.30 -10.09 12.47
CA ASP A 165 -26.97 -10.65 11.27
C ASP A 165 -26.12 -10.51 9.98
N GLY A 166 -24.80 -10.70 10.10
CA GLY A 166 -23.86 -10.61 8.98
C GLY A 166 -23.53 -9.17 8.50
N ARG A 167 -24.04 -8.14 9.17
CA ARG A 167 -23.71 -6.73 8.87
C ARG A 167 -22.85 -6.09 9.97
N VAL A 168 -22.02 -5.16 9.63
CA VAL A 168 -21.19 -4.44 10.61
C VAL A 168 -22.06 -3.54 11.49
N ARG A 169 -21.76 -3.54 12.80
CA ARG A 169 -22.43 -2.70 13.81
C ARG A 169 -21.47 -1.88 14.65
N GLY A 170 -20.20 -1.96 14.37
CA GLY A 170 -19.17 -1.18 15.04
C GLY A 170 -17.82 -1.84 15.07
N VAL A 171 -16.94 -1.29 15.89
CA VAL A 171 -15.58 -1.78 16.10
C VAL A 171 -15.23 -1.80 17.58
N LEU A 172 -14.37 -2.72 17.97
CA LEU A 172 -13.75 -2.76 19.28
C LEU A 172 -12.33 -2.20 19.17
N ALA A 173 -12.01 -1.20 19.98
CA ALA A 173 -10.70 -0.57 19.98
C ALA A 173 -10.07 -0.56 21.38
N ILE A 174 -8.74 -0.55 21.41
CA ILE A 174 -7.92 -0.36 22.62
C ILE A 174 -7.41 1.07 22.62
N GLU A 175 -7.73 1.86 23.65
CA GLU A 175 -7.07 3.14 23.90
C GLU A 175 -5.63 2.87 24.36
N VAL A 176 -4.64 3.28 23.56
CA VAL A 176 -3.24 2.91 23.79
C VAL A 176 -2.72 3.47 25.13
N ALA A 177 -3.13 4.69 25.47
CA ALA A 177 -2.66 5.38 26.67
C ALA A 177 -3.06 4.66 27.96
N THR A 178 -4.26 4.12 28.03
CA THR A 178 -4.83 3.53 29.27
C THR A 178 -4.94 2.01 29.20
N GLY A 179 -4.99 1.43 27.98
CA GLY A 179 -5.33 0.04 27.72
C GLY A 179 -6.81 -0.27 27.98
N GLU A 180 -7.66 0.75 28.04
CA GLU A 180 -9.09 0.54 28.10
C GLU A 180 -9.65 0.07 26.75
N ILE A 181 -10.61 -0.84 26.81
CA ILE A 181 -11.30 -1.34 25.63
C ILE A 181 -12.60 -0.57 25.44
N VAL A 182 -12.77 -0.01 24.26
CA VAL A 182 -13.89 0.87 23.89
C VAL A 182 -14.65 0.24 22.72
N LEU A 183 -15.95 0.13 22.84
CA LEU A 183 -16.86 -0.23 21.76
C LEU A 183 -17.34 1.05 21.06
N PHE A 184 -17.05 1.18 19.77
CA PHE A 184 -17.66 2.18 18.89
C PHE A 184 -18.82 1.52 18.17
N GLU A 185 -20.06 1.81 18.61
CA GLU A 185 -21.27 1.38 17.93
C GLU A 185 -21.55 2.30 16.74
N ALA A 186 -21.75 1.72 15.54
CA ALA A 186 -21.97 2.49 14.32
C ALA A 186 -22.87 1.76 13.32
N LYS A 187 -23.46 2.52 12.40
CA LYS A 187 -24.25 2.00 11.27
C LYS A 187 -23.39 1.51 10.13
N ALA A 188 -22.21 2.12 9.94
CA ALA A 188 -21.24 1.76 8.91
C ALA A 188 -19.81 1.92 9.42
N VAL A 189 -18.88 1.16 8.83
CA VAL A 189 -17.46 1.21 9.11
C VAL A 189 -16.67 1.34 7.79
N ILE A 190 -15.71 2.28 7.74
CA ILE A 190 -14.81 2.45 6.60
C ILE A 190 -13.40 2.06 7.04
N LEU A 191 -12.78 1.12 6.32
CA LEU A 191 -11.38 0.72 6.52
C LEU A 191 -10.47 1.51 5.58
N GLY A 192 -9.69 2.43 6.15
CA GLY A 192 -8.64 3.21 5.47
C GLY A 192 -7.26 2.99 6.11
N THR A 193 -6.94 1.74 6.46
CA THR A 193 -5.82 1.36 7.34
C THR A 193 -4.48 1.21 6.65
N GLY A 194 -4.42 1.37 5.32
CA GLY A 194 -3.20 1.16 4.52
C GLY A 194 -2.92 -0.30 4.24
N GLY A 195 -1.76 -0.58 3.66
CA GLY A 195 -1.34 -1.90 3.19
C GLY A 195 -0.77 -2.81 4.28
N ALA A 196 -0.02 -3.83 3.82
CA ALA A 196 0.54 -4.88 4.66
C ALA A 196 2.03 -5.13 4.41
N GLY A 197 2.80 -4.13 3.97
CA GLY A 197 4.20 -4.32 3.60
C GLY A 197 5.10 -4.82 4.74
N ARG A 198 4.69 -4.64 6.00
CA ARG A 198 5.44 -5.13 7.18
C ARG A 198 5.43 -6.63 7.34
N VAL A 199 4.70 -7.40 6.53
CA VAL A 199 4.84 -8.86 6.47
C VAL A 199 6.15 -9.31 5.81
N TYR A 200 6.84 -8.39 5.11
CA TYR A 200 8.17 -8.61 4.55
C TYR A 200 9.25 -7.94 5.39
N ARG A 201 10.44 -8.53 5.39
CA ARG A 201 11.59 -7.99 6.15
C ARG A 201 12.10 -6.69 5.57
N GLN A 202 12.33 -6.64 4.25
CA GLN A 202 12.81 -5.47 3.53
C GLN A 202 11.64 -4.69 2.94
N ASN A 203 11.28 -3.58 3.55
CA ASN A 203 10.14 -2.78 3.11
C ASN A 203 10.35 -1.29 3.40
N THR A 204 9.64 -0.43 2.65
CA THR A 204 9.65 1.03 2.82
C THR A 204 8.60 1.52 3.80
N ASN A 205 7.82 0.61 4.36
CA ASN A 205 6.61 0.95 5.08
C ASN A 205 6.89 1.34 6.54
N ALA A 206 6.18 2.33 7.03
CA ALA A 206 6.18 2.67 8.45
C ALA A 206 5.79 1.45 9.31
N GLY A 207 6.24 1.40 10.57
CA GLY A 207 5.98 0.30 11.48
C GLY A 207 4.50 -0.07 11.67
N ILE A 208 3.62 0.86 11.34
CA ILE A 208 2.16 0.75 11.47
C ILE A 208 1.46 0.06 10.29
N VAL A 209 2.15 -0.25 9.19
CA VAL A 209 1.55 -0.80 7.95
C VAL A 209 1.55 -2.33 8.03
N THR A 210 0.71 -2.87 8.90
CA THR A 210 0.67 -4.26 9.36
C THR A 210 -0.52 -5.07 8.83
N GLY A 211 -1.34 -4.49 7.96
CA GLY A 211 -2.47 -5.19 7.34
C GLY A 211 -3.69 -5.35 8.25
N ASP A 212 -3.83 -4.51 9.28
CA ASP A 212 -4.89 -4.65 10.30
C ASP A 212 -6.28 -4.69 9.70
N GLY A 213 -6.62 -3.72 8.83
CA GLY A 213 -7.94 -3.69 8.19
C GLY A 213 -8.18 -4.87 7.25
N MET A 214 -7.12 -5.36 6.59
CA MET A 214 -7.22 -6.57 5.77
C MET A 214 -7.55 -7.78 6.66
N GLY A 215 -6.81 -7.98 7.76
CA GLY A 215 -7.04 -9.06 8.71
C GLY A 215 -8.42 -8.96 9.38
N LEU A 216 -8.84 -7.76 9.80
CA LEU A 216 -10.16 -7.50 10.36
C LEU A 216 -11.28 -7.91 9.41
N ALA A 217 -11.27 -7.39 8.18
CA ALA A 217 -12.28 -7.70 7.18
C ALA A 217 -12.30 -9.20 6.81
N TYR A 218 -11.10 -9.79 6.65
CA TYR A 218 -10.92 -11.18 6.26
C TYR A 218 -11.52 -12.16 7.28
N ARG A 219 -11.25 -11.97 8.57
CA ARG A 219 -11.84 -12.79 9.65
C ARG A 219 -13.36 -12.70 9.71
N HIS A 220 -13.93 -11.60 9.24
CA HIS A 220 -15.36 -11.33 9.28
C HIS A 220 -16.08 -11.59 7.95
N GLY A 221 -15.46 -12.33 7.03
CA GLY A 221 -16.10 -12.86 5.83
C GLY A 221 -15.93 -12.07 4.56
N ALA A 222 -15.24 -10.91 4.59
CA ALA A 222 -14.83 -10.25 3.36
C ALA A 222 -13.64 -11.00 2.74
N LYS A 223 -13.63 -11.16 1.42
CA LYS A 223 -12.51 -11.79 0.73
C LYS A 223 -11.33 -10.82 0.58
N LEU A 224 -10.12 -11.37 0.46
CA LEU A 224 -8.95 -10.62 0.00
C LEU A 224 -8.71 -10.91 -1.48
N ARG A 225 -8.45 -9.87 -2.28
CA ARG A 225 -8.25 -9.96 -3.72
C ARG A 225 -6.83 -9.63 -4.10
N ASP A 226 -6.24 -10.41 -5.04
CA ASP A 226 -4.96 -10.12 -5.71
C ASP A 226 -3.76 -10.04 -4.76
N MET A 227 -3.76 -10.81 -3.68
CA MET A 227 -2.77 -10.74 -2.61
C MET A 227 -1.37 -11.16 -3.03
N GLU A 228 -1.20 -11.89 -4.13
CA GLU A 228 0.09 -12.26 -4.72
C GLU A 228 0.85 -11.08 -5.33
N PHE A 229 0.18 -9.96 -5.61
CA PHE A 229 0.80 -8.82 -6.26
C PHE A 229 1.30 -7.80 -5.24
N VAL A 230 2.60 -7.84 -5.02
CA VAL A 230 3.32 -6.94 -4.10
C VAL A 230 4.41 -6.22 -4.88
N GLN A 231 4.34 -4.89 -4.92
CA GLN A 231 5.28 -4.06 -5.65
C GLN A 231 6.52 -3.77 -4.83
N TYR A 232 7.69 -4.05 -5.41
CA TYR A 232 8.97 -3.57 -4.90
C TYR A 232 9.28 -2.19 -5.48
N HIS A 233 9.77 -1.28 -4.64
CA HIS A 233 10.38 -0.03 -5.12
C HIS A 233 11.87 -0.27 -5.34
N PRO A 234 12.44 0.06 -6.52
CA PRO A 234 13.80 -0.33 -6.86
C PRO A 234 14.89 0.43 -6.11
N THR A 235 14.58 1.59 -5.51
CA THR A 235 15.57 2.47 -4.89
C THR A 235 15.20 2.79 -3.44
N CYS A 236 15.70 1.97 -2.50
CA CYS A 236 15.53 2.14 -1.06
C CYS A 236 16.87 1.94 -0.36
N LEU A 237 17.10 2.59 0.76
CA LEU A 237 18.33 2.41 1.53
C LEU A 237 18.40 0.99 2.10
N PRO A 238 19.54 0.30 2.01
CA PRO A 238 19.72 -1.02 2.62
C PRO A 238 19.42 -1.01 4.12
N GLY A 239 18.79 -2.06 4.60
CA GLY A 239 18.47 -2.27 6.02
C GLY A 239 17.34 -1.42 6.56
N SER A 240 17.38 -0.10 6.41
CA SER A 240 16.33 0.79 6.90
C SER A 240 15.05 0.76 6.04
N GLY A 241 15.20 0.45 4.74
CA GLY A 241 14.10 0.51 3.78
C GLY A 241 13.64 1.94 3.45
N ILE A 242 14.34 2.98 3.91
CA ILE A 242 13.98 4.38 3.62
C ILE A 242 13.96 4.60 2.12
N LEU A 243 12.85 5.17 1.64
CA LEU A 243 12.60 5.40 0.23
C LEU A 243 13.54 6.46 -0.33
N MET A 244 14.26 6.13 -1.40
CA MET A 244 14.87 7.09 -2.30
C MET A 244 13.91 7.28 -3.48
N THR A 245 13.11 8.32 -3.42
CA THR A 245 11.93 8.53 -4.28
C THR A 245 12.23 8.34 -5.76
N GLU A 246 11.22 7.89 -6.50
CA GLU A 246 11.27 7.88 -7.97
C GLU A 246 11.55 9.27 -8.56
N GLY A 247 11.26 10.33 -7.81
CA GLY A 247 11.62 11.71 -8.15
C GLY A 247 13.12 11.87 -8.47
N CYS A 248 14.02 11.17 -7.78
CA CYS A 248 15.45 11.17 -8.08
C CYS A 248 15.72 10.76 -9.52
N ARG A 249 15.10 9.68 -9.97
CA ARG A 249 15.22 9.17 -11.35
C ARG A 249 14.48 10.08 -12.34
N GLY A 250 13.34 10.64 -11.92
CA GLY A 250 12.60 11.65 -12.68
C GLY A 250 13.40 12.94 -12.94
N GLU A 251 14.24 13.36 -11.99
CA GLU A 251 15.14 14.50 -12.16
C GLU A 251 16.40 14.15 -13.00
N GLY A 252 16.62 12.86 -13.29
CA GLY A 252 17.71 12.39 -14.16
C GLY A 252 18.75 11.52 -13.45
N GLY A 253 18.51 11.10 -12.21
CA GLY A 253 19.38 10.17 -11.49
C GLY A 253 19.48 8.82 -12.22
N ILE A 254 20.64 8.18 -12.14
CA ILE A 254 20.98 6.95 -12.84
C ILE A 254 21.33 5.82 -11.88
N LEU A 255 21.12 4.59 -12.32
CA LEU A 255 21.47 3.37 -11.56
C LEU A 255 22.72 2.72 -12.15
N THR A 256 23.75 2.55 -11.32
CA THR A 256 25.00 1.89 -11.71
C THR A 256 25.33 0.73 -10.76
N ASN A 257 25.93 -0.33 -11.31
CA ASN A 257 26.41 -1.46 -10.52
C ASN A 257 27.75 -1.12 -9.80
N LYS A 258 28.37 -2.11 -9.15
CA LYS A 258 29.63 -1.93 -8.40
C LYS A 258 30.79 -1.37 -9.24
N ASP A 259 30.77 -1.61 -10.55
CA ASP A 259 31.83 -1.20 -11.48
C ASP A 259 31.53 0.17 -12.13
N GLY A 260 30.48 0.86 -11.70
CA GLY A 260 30.02 2.13 -12.26
C GLY A 260 29.27 1.99 -13.59
N TYR A 261 28.97 0.77 -14.00
CA TYR A 261 28.27 0.50 -15.26
C TYR A 261 26.75 0.70 -15.08
N ARG A 262 26.12 1.44 -16.00
CA ARG A 262 24.68 1.71 -16.04
C ARG A 262 23.95 0.48 -16.60
N TYR A 263 23.69 -0.50 -15.73
CA TYR A 263 23.31 -1.86 -16.07
C TYR A 263 21.91 -2.02 -16.69
N LEU A 264 20.99 -1.08 -16.47
CA LEU A 264 19.62 -1.20 -16.97
C LEU A 264 19.53 -1.35 -18.50
N GLN A 265 20.53 -0.89 -19.23
CA GLN A 265 20.61 -1.06 -20.69
C GLN A 265 20.66 -2.53 -21.14
N ASP A 266 21.14 -3.44 -20.28
CA ASP A 266 21.24 -4.87 -20.59
C ASP A 266 19.90 -5.59 -20.37
N TYR A 267 18.92 -4.91 -19.78
CA TYR A 267 17.61 -5.47 -19.43
C TYR A 267 16.48 -4.87 -20.28
N ALA A 268 16.78 -4.40 -21.48
CA ALA A 268 15.84 -3.90 -22.47
C ALA A 268 14.89 -2.79 -21.96
N LEU A 269 15.36 -1.99 -21.02
CA LEU A 269 14.60 -0.87 -20.44
C LEU A 269 14.78 0.45 -21.19
N GLY A 270 15.28 0.41 -22.40
CA GLY A 270 15.43 1.55 -23.28
C GLY A 270 16.41 1.30 -24.42
N PRO A 271 16.48 2.17 -25.41
CA PRO A 271 17.40 2.02 -26.54
C PRO A 271 18.86 2.18 -26.11
N LEU A 272 19.81 1.58 -26.83
CA LEU A 272 21.26 1.73 -26.62
C LEU A 272 21.73 3.07 -27.19
N ASP A 273 21.62 4.16 -26.43
CA ASP A 273 22.09 5.50 -26.83
C ASP A 273 23.41 5.88 -26.13
N PRO A 274 24.25 6.74 -26.67
CA PRO A 274 25.48 7.18 -26.02
C PRO A 274 25.22 7.97 -24.73
N TRP A 275 26.18 7.95 -23.82
CA TRP A 275 26.15 8.68 -22.55
C TRP A 275 26.31 10.20 -22.73
N PRO A 276 25.65 11.06 -21.92
CA PRO A 276 24.62 10.76 -20.92
C PRO A 276 23.28 10.43 -21.56
N ARG A 277 22.67 9.35 -21.11
CA ARG A 277 21.45 8.83 -21.72
C ARG A 277 20.20 9.60 -21.32
N PRO A 278 19.21 9.74 -22.21
CA PRO A 278 17.89 10.24 -21.85
C PRO A 278 17.23 9.40 -20.74
N LYS A 279 16.33 10.01 -20.00
CA LYS A 279 15.67 9.54 -18.78
C LYS A 279 14.91 8.19 -18.86
N ALA A 280 14.81 7.57 -20.02
CA ALA A 280 13.84 6.48 -20.26
C ALA A 280 14.12 5.18 -19.49
N MET A 281 15.38 4.80 -19.23
CA MET A 281 15.69 3.52 -18.58
C MET A 281 15.30 3.48 -17.12
N GLU A 282 15.73 4.44 -16.35
CA GLU A 282 15.44 4.56 -14.91
C GLU A 282 13.99 4.94 -14.62
N LEU A 283 13.24 5.30 -15.64
CA LEU A 283 11.80 5.50 -15.61
C LEU A 283 11.03 4.30 -16.19
N GLY A 284 11.66 3.16 -16.33
CA GLY A 284 10.99 1.89 -16.55
C GLY A 284 10.06 1.53 -15.39
N PRO A 285 9.14 0.58 -15.58
CA PRO A 285 8.26 0.10 -14.53
C PRO A 285 9.03 -0.48 -13.34
N ARG A 286 8.52 -0.26 -12.14
CA ARG A 286 9.17 -0.63 -10.88
C ARG A 286 9.48 -2.12 -10.77
N ASP A 287 8.56 -2.98 -11.24
CA ASP A 287 8.74 -4.42 -11.29
C ASP A 287 9.99 -4.79 -12.13
N ARG A 288 10.15 -4.18 -13.31
CA ARG A 288 11.28 -4.45 -14.20
C ARG A 288 12.62 -3.96 -13.65
N LEU A 289 12.64 -2.79 -13.01
CA LEU A 289 13.87 -2.29 -12.39
C LEU A 289 14.29 -3.16 -11.20
N SER A 290 13.33 -3.62 -10.41
CA SER A 290 13.61 -4.53 -9.29
C SER A 290 14.10 -5.90 -9.75
N GLN A 291 13.54 -6.41 -10.86
CA GLN A 291 14.02 -7.65 -11.52
C GLN A 291 15.45 -7.49 -12.06
N ALA A 292 15.77 -6.36 -12.68
CA ALA A 292 17.13 -6.06 -13.16
C ALA A 292 18.16 -6.04 -12.02
N PHE A 293 17.81 -5.43 -10.87
CA PHE A 293 18.65 -5.49 -9.67
C PHE A 293 18.90 -6.94 -9.22
N TRP A 294 17.85 -7.76 -9.18
CA TRP A 294 17.97 -9.16 -8.75
C TRP A 294 18.97 -9.93 -9.66
N HIS A 295 18.89 -9.72 -10.97
CA HIS A 295 19.85 -10.33 -11.91
C HIS A 295 21.28 -9.84 -11.70
N GLU A 296 21.49 -8.54 -11.44
CA GLU A 296 22.83 -8.01 -11.11
C GLU A 296 23.37 -8.61 -9.81
N ASP A 297 22.48 -8.82 -8.83
CA ASP A 297 22.84 -9.47 -7.56
C ASP A 297 23.27 -10.93 -7.77
N GLN A 298 22.51 -11.71 -8.56
CA GLN A 298 22.86 -13.09 -8.90
C GLN A 298 24.17 -13.20 -9.70
N LYS A 299 24.50 -12.20 -10.53
CA LYS A 299 25.77 -12.12 -11.28
C LYS A 299 26.94 -11.66 -10.40
N GLY A 300 26.71 -11.25 -9.15
CA GLY A 300 27.72 -10.68 -8.27
C GLY A 300 28.18 -9.27 -8.68
N ASN A 301 27.35 -8.52 -9.39
CA ASN A 301 27.64 -7.16 -9.85
C ASN A 301 27.16 -6.07 -8.84
N THR A 302 26.55 -6.47 -7.74
CA THR A 302 26.24 -5.61 -6.61
C THR A 302 27.43 -5.49 -5.67
N PHE A 303 27.43 -4.50 -4.79
CA PHE A 303 28.42 -4.40 -3.72
C PHE A 303 27.78 -4.68 -2.36
N GLN A 304 28.61 -5.12 -1.41
CA GLN A 304 28.16 -5.43 -0.05
C GLN A 304 28.12 -4.16 0.80
N THR A 305 27.06 -4.01 1.55
CA THR A 305 26.95 -3.07 2.67
C THR A 305 26.76 -3.87 3.97
N PRO A 306 26.94 -3.29 5.15
CA PRO A 306 26.63 -3.96 6.42
C PRO A 306 25.17 -4.44 6.53
N LEU A 307 24.28 -3.90 5.69
CA LEU A 307 22.83 -4.09 5.71
C LEU A 307 22.27 -4.81 4.46
N GLY A 308 23.16 -5.43 3.67
CA GLY A 308 22.81 -6.21 2.48
C GLY A 308 23.44 -5.68 1.20
N THR A 309 23.18 -6.37 0.08
CA THR A 309 23.69 -5.98 -1.24
C THR A 309 23.02 -4.71 -1.77
N ALA A 310 23.76 -3.92 -2.56
CA ALA A 310 23.28 -2.67 -3.12
C ALA A 310 23.88 -2.37 -4.50
N VAL A 311 23.24 -1.46 -5.22
CA VAL A 311 23.75 -0.74 -6.39
C VAL A 311 23.76 0.76 -6.08
N ASN A 312 24.30 1.57 -6.96
CA ASN A 312 24.40 3.02 -6.78
C ASN A 312 23.25 3.77 -7.47
N LEU A 313 22.60 4.67 -6.76
CA LEU A 313 21.81 5.76 -7.33
C LEU A 313 22.70 7.00 -7.41
N ASP A 314 23.13 7.37 -8.62
CA ASP A 314 24.05 8.48 -8.85
C ASP A 314 23.28 9.73 -9.28
N LEU A 315 23.42 10.81 -8.50
CA LEU A 315 22.81 12.13 -8.74
C LEU A 315 23.85 13.20 -9.05
N ARG A 316 25.15 12.93 -8.90
CA ARG A 316 26.24 13.92 -8.96
C ARG A 316 26.24 14.76 -10.23
N HIS A 317 25.92 14.15 -11.38
CA HIS A 317 25.87 14.84 -12.68
C HIS A 317 24.74 15.88 -12.82
N LEU A 318 23.77 15.89 -11.88
CA LEU A 318 22.69 16.89 -11.85
C LEU A 318 23.17 18.26 -11.33
N GLY A 319 24.28 18.27 -10.56
CA GLY A 319 24.85 19.44 -9.92
C GLY A 319 24.16 19.83 -8.60
N GLU A 320 24.94 20.42 -7.71
CA GLU A 320 24.53 20.77 -6.33
C GLU A 320 23.24 21.58 -6.30
N LYS A 321 23.15 22.65 -7.08
CA LYS A 321 21.96 23.53 -7.08
C LYS A 321 20.67 22.75 -7.33
N LYS A 322 20.66 21.90 -8.37
CA LYS A 322 19.47 21.12 -8.73
C LYS A 322 19.12 20.08 -7.66
N ILE A 323 20.12 19.40 -7.10
CA ILE A 323 19.92 18.41 -6.04
C ILE A 323 19.27 19.07 -4.81
N LEU A 324 19.83 20.17 -4.33
CA LEU A 324 19.34 20.86 -3.14
C LEU A 324 17.96 21.52 -3.32
N GLU A 325 17.65 22.01 -4.53
CA GLU A 325 16.35 22.63 -4.82
C GLU A 325 15.23 21.60 -5.06
N ARG A 326 15.54 20.47 -5.69
CA ARG A 326 14.53 19.52 -6.17
C ARG A 326 14.37 18.29 -5.30
N LEU A 327 15.39 17.94 -4.51
CA LEU A 327 15.49 16.72 -3.71
C LEU A 327 16.03 17.01 -2.28
N PRO A 328 15.52 18.03 -1.57
CA PRO A 328 16.05 18.41 -0.27
C PRO A 328 15.88 17.32 0.78
N LEU A 329 14.72 16.65 0.82
CA LEU A 329 14.44 15.54 1.77
C LEU A 329 15.34 14.33 1.48
N ILE A 330 15.54 14.00 0.21
CA ILE A 330 16.42 12.89 -0.19
C ILE A 330 17.85 13.16 0.22
N THR A 331 18.32 14.42 0.05
CA THR A 331 19.66 14.83 0.48
C THR A 331 19.83 14.65 1.98
N GLU A 332 18.87 15.09 2.77
CA GLU A 332 18.86 14.91 4.21
C GLU A 332 18.84 13.42 4.59
N ALA A 333 17.95 12.63 3.99
CA ALA A 333 17.84 11.20 4.26
C ALA A 333 19.15 10.43 3.92
N ALA A 334 19.79 10.74 2.79
CA ALA A 334 21.05 10.12 2.41
C ALA A 334 22.16 10.44 3.40
N ARG A 335 22.27 11.71 3.83
CA ARG A 335 23.27 12.15 4.82
C ARG A 335 23.06 11.51 6.18
N VAL A 336 21.81 11.48 6.68
CA VAL A 336 21.50 11.01 8.04
C VAL A 336 21.52 9.48 8.12
N PHE A 337 20.96 8.77 7.15
CA PHE A 337 20.74 7.33 7.24
C PHE A 337 21.71 6.47 6.42
N ALA A 338 22.34 7.03 5.39
CA ALA A 338 23.34 6.32 4.61
C ALA A 338 24.77 6.88 4.81
N GLY A 339 24.90 8.05 5.45
CA GLY A 339 26.20 8.67 5.70
C GLY A 339 26.89 9.21 4.43
N VAL A 340 26.13 9.46 3.35
CA VAL A 340 26.65 9.92 2.06
C VAL A 340 26.04 11.27 1.66
N ASP A 341 26.82 12.12 1.00
CA ASP A 341 26.32 13.36 0.41
C ASP A 341 26.03 13.13 -1.08
N PRO A 342 24.76 13.17 -1.53
CA PRO A 342 24.43 12.89 -2.92
C PRO A 342 24.98 13.91 -3.93
N VAL A 343 25.54 15.04 -3.47
CA VAL A 343 26.28 16.00 -4.32
C VAL A 343 27.64 15.43 -4.73
N THR A 344 28.30 14.70 -3.84
CA THR A 344 29.68 14.19 -4.03
C THR A 344 29.74 12.67 -4.22
N ASP A 345 28.78 11.93 -3.62
CA ASP A 345 28.81 10.49 -3.56
C ASP A 345 27.49 9.85 -4.04
N PRO A 346 27.53 8.68 -4.69
CA PRO A 346 26.32 7.96 -5.05
C PRO A 346 25.66 7.35 -3.81
N ILE A 347 24.32 7.29 -3.83
CA ILE A 347 23.53 6.71 -2.73
C ILE A 347 23.44 5.20 -2.92
N PRO A 348 23.78 4.37 -1.90
CA PRO A 348 23.57 2.93 -1.96
C PRO A 348 22.07 2.61 -1.91
N VAL A 349 21.57 1.85 -2.90
CA VAL A 349 20.15 1.51 -2.98
C VAL A 349 19.93 0.04 -3.33
N ARG A 350 18.77 -0.48 -2.92
CA ARG A 350 18.28 -1.81 -3.29
C ARG A 350 16.75 -1.83 -3.36
N PRO A 351 16.13 -2.82 -4.02
CA PRO A 351 14.68 -3.00 -3.96
C PRO A 351 14.20 -3.36 -2.55
N ALA A 352 13.02 -2.83 -2.20
CA ALA A 352 12.29 -3.20 -0.99
C ALA A 352 10.78 -3.19 -1.27
N VAL A 353 10.02 -4.00 -0.52
CA VAL A 353 8.55 -4.02 -0.62
C VAL A 353 8.01 -2.64 -0.32
N HIS A 354 7.13 -2.15 -1.18
CA HIS A 354 6.66 -0.77 -1.14
C HIS A 354 5.14 -0.62 -1.13
N TYR A 355 4.42 -1.45 -1.90
CA TYR A 355 2.97 -1.32 -2.06
C TYR A 355 2.31 -2.68 -2.28
N THR A 356 1.19 -2.94 -1.60
CA THR A 356 0.33 -4.11 -1.86
C THR A 356 -0.76 -3.71 -2.84
N MET A 357 -0.79 -4.31 -4.05
CA MET A 357 -1.87 -4.08 -5.01
C MET A 357 -3.15 -4.81 -4.61
N GLY A 358 -2.99 -5.94 -3.94
CA GLY A 358 -4.08 -6.67 -3.29
C GLY A 358 -4.57 -6.00 -2.02
N GLY A 359 -5.72 -6.49 -1.53
CA GLY A 359 -6.36 -5.98 -0.31
C GLY A 359 -7.77 -6.52 -0.16
N VAL A 360 -8.54 -5.91 0.73
CA VAL A 360 -9.96 -6.24 0.89
C VAL A 360 -10.68 -6.07 -0.45
N TYR A 361 -11.33 -7.12 -0.94
CA TYR A 361 -12.14 -7.03 -2.15
C TYR A 361 -13.25 -6.00 -1.95
N ALA A 362 -13.28 -5.02 -2.81
CA ALA A 362 -14.30 -3.97 -2.80
C ALA A 362 -14.76 -3.65 -4.21
N ASN A 363 -16.07 -3.65 -4.42
CA ASN A 363 -16.67 -3.10 -5.63
C ASN A 363 -16.76 -1.57 -5.45
N MET A 364 -15.89 -0.85 -6.12
CA MET A 364 -15.60 0.57 -5.88
C MET A 364 -15.10 0.82 -4.44
N THR A 365 -15.91 0.62 -3.42
CA THR A 365 -15.52 0.73 -2.00
C THR A 365 -16.35 -0.19 -1.08
N GLU A 366 -17.40 -0.80 -1.61
CA GLU A 366 -18.31 -1.68 -0.88
C GLU A 366 -17.75 -3.09 -0.80
N THR A 367 -17.65 -3.63 0.40
CA THR A 367 -17.24 -5.03 0.62
C THR A 367 -18.44 -5.97 0.54
N GLU A 368 -18.18 -7.28 0.63
CA GLU A 368 -19.25 -8.30 0.71
C GLU A 368 -20.01 -8.27 2.06
N VAL A 369 -19.49 -7.56 3.07
CA VAL A 369 -20.11 -7.39 4.38
C VAL A 369 -20.94 -6.10 4.40
N PRO A 370 -22.26 -6.15 4.53
CA PRO A 370 -23.11 -4.96 4.51
C PRO A 370 -22.71 -3.94 5.58
N GLY A 371 -22.58 -2.68 5.17
CA GLY A 371 -22.14 -1.57 6.02
C GLY A 371 -20.62 -1.48 6.23
N LEU A 372 -19.83 -2.42 5.70
CA LEU A 372 -18.38 -2.38 5.73
C LEU A 372 -17.84 -1.89 4.38
N TYR A 373 -17.02 -0.85 4.42
CA TYR A 373 -16.36 -0.23 3.28
C TYR A 373 -14.84 -0.33 3.42
N ALA A 374 -14.12 -0.40 2.30
CA ALA A 374 -12.67 -0.36 2.29
C ALA A 374 -12.18 0.52 1.12
N ALA A 375 -11.16 1.35 1.35
CA ALA A 375 -10.60 2.24 0.35
C ALA A 375 -9.09 2.47 0.55
N GLY A 376 -8.41 2.89 -0.53
CA GLY A 376 -6.96 3.04 -0.57
C GLY A 376 -6.24 1.69 -0.47
N GLU A 377 -4.98 1.69 -0.08
CA GLU A 377 -4.13 0.49 -0.06
C GLU A 377 -4.63 -0.66 0.84
N CYS A 378 -5.60 -0.40 1.73
CA CYS A 378 -6.30 -1.45 2.50
C CYS A 378 -7.18 -2.32 1.60
N SER A 379 -7.65 -1.77 0.47
CA SER A 379 -8.60 -2.40 -0.44
C SER A 379 -7.96 -2.77 -1.77
N SER A 380 -8.62 -3.66 -2.50
CA SER A 380 -8.41 -3.89 -3.92
C SER A 380 -9.70 -3.53 -4.65
N VAL A 381 -9.74 -2.33 -5.24
CA VAL A 381 -10.83 -1.86 -6.11
C VAL A 381 -10.59 -2.20 -7.59
N GLY A 382 -9.47 -2.86 -7.89
CA GLY A 382 -9.13 -3.36 -9.22
C GLY A 382 -8.38 -2.38 -10.12
N ILE A 383 -7.95 -1.21 -9.65
CA ILE A 383 -7.26 -0.22 -10.51
C ILE A 383 -5.78 -0.49 -10.75
N HIS A 384 -5.12 -1.26 -9.88
CA HIS A 384 -3.67 -1.46 -9.94
C HIS A 384 -3.23 -2.74 -10.65
N GLY A 385 -4.12 -3.72 -10.75
CA GLY A 385 -3.82 -4.99 -11.40
C GLY A 385 -2.57 -5.65 -10.83
N ALA A 386 -1.73 -6.20 -11.71
CA ALA A 386 -0.54 -6.95 -11.33
C ALA A 386 0.67 -6.07 -10.99
N ASN A 387 0.63 -4.76 -11.26
CA ASN A 387 1.71 -3.81 -10.91
C ASN A 387 1.19 -2.37 -11.00
N ARG A 388 1.30 -1.61 -9.92
CA ARG A 388 0.78 -0.25 -9.83
C ARG A 388 1.60 0.75 -10.64
N LEU A 389 0.93 1.56 -11.46
CA LEU A 389 1.56 2.73 -12.09
C LEU A 389 1.99 3.75 -11.02
N GLY A 390 3.18 4.31 -11.14
CA GLY A 390 3.69 5.33 -10.23
C GLY A 390 2.72 6.51 -10.10
N SER A 391 2.66 7.14 -8.93
CA SER A 391 1.79 8.28 -8.56
C SER A 391 0.27 8.06 -8.58
N ASN A 392 -0.26 6.90 -8.97
CA ASN A 392 -1.70 6.62 -8.84
C ASN A 392 -2.15 6.46 -7.37
N SER A 393 -1.28 5.97 -6.47
CA SER A 393 -1.65 5.66 -5.09
C SER A 393 -2.13 6.88 -4.29
N LEU A 394 -1.44 8.04 -4.40
CA LEU A 394 -1.84 9.23 -3.64
C LEU A 394 -3.17 9.81 -4.12
N VAL A 395 -3.49 9.71 -5.39
CA VAL A 395 -4.79 10.17 -5.89
C VAL A 395 -5.88 9.11 -5.68
N GLU A 396 -5.53 7.82 -5.68
CA GLU A 396 -6.46 6.74 -5.28
C GLU A 396 -7.07 6.97 -3.90
N ILE A 397 -6.22 7.26 -2.90
CA ILE A 397 -6.70 7.47 -1.53
C ILE A 397 -7.66 8.65 -1.41
N ILE A 398 -7.57 9.63 -2.31
CA ILE A 398 -8.45 10.80 -2.32
C ILE A 398 -9.75 10.47 -3.05
N VAL A 399 -9.67 9.92 -4.26
CA VAL A 399 -10.84 9.57 -5.08
C VAL A 399 -11.72 8.54 -4.36
N PHE A 400 -11.15 7.39 -4.00
CA PHE A 400 -11.94 6.33 -3.35
C PHE A 400 -12.21 6.60 -1.86
N GLY A 401 -11.41 7.43 -1.19
CA GLY A 401 -11.75 7.95 0.13
C GLY A 401 -13.05 8.75 0.11
N LYS A 402 -13.23 9.64 -0.89
CA LYS A 402 -14.49 10.38 -1.12
C LYS A 402 -15.65 9.42 -1.37
N VAL A 403 -15.49 8.50 -2.32
CA VAL A 403 -16.54 7.52 -2.67
C VAL A 403 -16.99 6.71 -1.45
N ALA A 404 -16.04 6.20 -0.65
CA ALA A 404 -16.34 5.46 0.56
C ALA A 404 -17.14 6.30 1.56
N GLY A 405 -16.75 7.56 1.77
CA GLY A 405 -17.45 8.49 2.64
C GLY A 405 -18.88 8.75 2.18
N GLU A 406 -19.08 9.09 0.91
CA GLU A 406 -20.40 9.37 0.35
C GLU A 406 -21.34 8.15 0.41
N ARG A 407 -20.82 6.94 0.07
CA ARG A 407 -21.61 5.71 0.10
C ARG A 407 -21.96 5.28 1.53
N ALA A 408 -21.00 5.36 2.44
CA ALA A 408 -21.25 5.07 3.85
C ALA A 408 -22.28 6.05 4.47
N ALA A 409 -22.22 7.33 4.10
CA ALA A 409 -23.22 8.34 4.52
C ALA A 409 -24.61 8.01 3.96
N ALA A 410 -24.70 7.62 2.70
CA ALA A 410 -25.96 7.19 2.08
C ALA A 410 -26.55 5.96 2.79
N TYR A 411 -25.70 4.95 3.07
CA TYR A 411 -26.10 3.73 3.77
C TYR A 411 -26.55 4.03 5.20
N ALA A 412 -25.80 4.83 5.96
CA ALA A 412 -26.10 5.15 7.35
C ALA A 412 -27.49 5.80 7.52
N ARG A 413 -27.96 6.57 6.52
CA ARG A 413 -29.31 7.14 6.51
C ARG A 413 -30.43 6.10 6.38
N THR A 414 -30.13 4.91 5.86
CA THR A 414 -31.10 3.83 5.69
C THR A 414 -31.18 2.89 6.89
N VAL A 415 -30.16 2.89 7.75
CA VAL A 415 -30.05 2.01 8.91
C VAL A 415 -30.64 2.67 10.15
N LYS A 416 -31.50 1.94 10.86
CA LYS A 416 -32.06 2.42 12.12
C LYS A 416 -31.02 2.43 13.24
N ASP A 417 -31.14 3.38 14.14
CA ASP A 417 -30.35 3.45 15.37
C ASP A 417 -30.61 2.26 16.29
N GLY A 418 -29.62 1.98 17.13
CA GLY A 418 -29.68 0.99 18.20
C GLY A 418 -28.95 -0.30 17.86
N SER A 419 -28.23 -0.80 18.84
CA SER A 419 -27.63 -2.12 18.87
C SER A 419 -28.44 -3.05 19.76
N SER A 420 -28.43 -4.34 19.42
CA SER A 420 -29.03 -5.36 20.28
C SER A 420 -28.11 -5.71 21.46
N ALA A 421 -28.64 -6.43 22.42
CA ALA A 421 -27.83 -7.03 23.48
C ALA A 421 -26.74 -7.95 22.93
N GLY A 422 -26.96 -8.58 21.77
CA GLY A 422 -25.98 -9.45 21.10
C GLY A 422 -24.71 -8.72 20.65
N VAL A 423 -24.82 -7.47 20.18
CA VAL A 423 -23.66 -6.63 19.81
C VAL A 423 -22.76 -6.40 21.03
N ARG A 424 -23.34 -6.09 22.18
CA ARG A 424 -22.57 -5.87 23.41
C ARG A 424 -21.95 -7.14 23.94
N GLN A 425 -22.68 -8.26 23.91
CA GLN A 425 -22.16 -9.56 24.30
C GLN A 425 -20.96 -9.96 23.44
N GLN A 426 -21.05 -9.83 22.12
CA GLN A 426 -19.93 -10.11 21.21
C GLN A 426 -18.71 -9.22 21.52
N ALA A 427 -18.93 -7.93 21.79
CA ALA A 427 -17.86 -7.01 22.17
C ALA A 427 -17.19 -7.40 23.50
N GLU A 428 -17.97 -7.83 24.50
CA GLU A 428 -17.45 -8.31 25.79
C GLU A 428 -16.66 -9.61 25.67
N GLU A 429 -17.11 -10.53 24.83
CA GLU A 429 -16.39 -11.77 24.51
C GLU A 429 -15.06 -11.47 23.81
N SER A 430 -15.06 -10.56 22.83
CA SER A 430 -13.85 -10.11 22.15
C SER A 430 -12.89 -9.39 23.09
N ALA A 431 -13.40 -8.47 23.92
CA ALA A 431 -12.61 -7.80 24.94
C ALA A 431 -11.95 -8.79 25.91
N SER A 432 -12.69 -9.82 26.31
CA SER A 432 -12.16 -10.86 27.20
C SER A 432 -11.01 -11.64 26.57
N ARG A 433 -11.10 -11.97 25.26
CA ARG A 433 -10.02 -12.61 24.51
C ARG A 433 -8.77 -11.71 24.44
N LEU A 434 -8.95 -10.41 24.16
CA LEU A 434 -7.85 -9.46 24.10
C LEU A 434 -7.14 -9.30 25.44
N LEU A 435 -7.90 -9.17 26.53
CA LEU A 435 -7.34 -9.06 27.88
C LEU A 435 -6.68 -10.36 28.37
N ALA A 436 -7.10 -11.53 27.86
CA ALA A 436 -6.47 -12.79 28.19
C ALA A 436 -5.01 -12.86 27.69
N LEU A 437 -4.67 -12.18 26.59
CA LEU A 437 -3.30 -12.11 26.09
C LEU A 437 -2.34 -11.51 27.13
N LEU A 438 -2.77 -10.49 27.88
CA LEU A 438 -1.97 -9.85 28.93
C LEU A 438 -1.57 -10.78 30.07
N LYS A 439 -2.24 -11.92 30.23
CA LYS A 439 -1.99 -12.88 31.32
C LYS A 439 -1.04 -14.00 30.90
N ASN A 440 -0.63 -14.02 29.63
CA ASN A 440 0.16 -15.11 29.09
C ASN A 440 1.65 -14.88 29.32
N ASP A 441 2.26 -15.66 30.21
CA ASP A 441 3.69 -15.66 30.54
C ASP A 441 4.45 -16.79 29.84
N LYS A 442 3.76 -17.63 29.07
CA LYS A 442 4.31 -18.82 28.39
C LYS A 442 4.12 -18.72 26.89
N GLY A 443 5.06 -19.27 26.15
CA GLY A 443 5.03 -19.28 24.70
C GLY A 443 6.23 -18.59 24.08
N GLU A 444 6.09 -18.21 22.83
CA GLU A 444 7.16 -17.58 22.07
C GLU A 444 7.09 -16.05 22.12
N ARG A 445 8.20 -15.41 21.79
CA ARG A 445 8.26 -13.95 21.69
C ARG A 445 7.70 -13.49 20.35
N VAL A 446 6.91 -12.43 20.36
CA VAL A 446 6.33 -11.82 19.14
C VAL A 446 7.39 -11.50 18.09
N ALA A 447 8.55 -10.99 18.52
CA ALA A 447 9.66 -10.64 17.64
C ALA A 447 10.24 -11.86 16.90
N THR A 448 10.30 -13.03 17.55
CA THR A 448 10.79 -14.27 16.93
C THR A 448 9.90 -14.68 15.75
N LEU A 449 8.58 -14.80 15.98
CA LEU A 449 7.65 -15.20 14.95
C LEU A 449 7.58 -14.18 13.82
N ARG A 450 7.63 -12.89 14.16
CA ARG A 450 7.61 -11.79 13.17
C ARG A 450 8.86 -11.83 12.26
N ASN A 451 10.04 -12.09 12.81
CA ASN A 451 11.27 -12.21 12.02
C ASN A 451 11.21 -13.43 11.10
N GLU A 452 10.80 -14.60 11.62
CA GLU A 452 10.65 -15.82 10.82
C GLU A 452 9.63 -15.66 9.70
N MET A 453 8.51 -14.97 9.95
CA MET A 453 7.51 -14.62 8.93
C MET A 453 8.15 -13.74 7.84
N GLY A 454 8.84 -12.68 8.23
CA GLY A 454 9.48 -11.77 7.27
C GLY A 454 10.52 -12.47 6.40
N ASP A 455 11.32 -13.37 6.99
CA ASP A 455 12.32 -14.16 6.26
C ASP A 455 11.67 -15.17 5.29
N ALA A 456 10.59 -15.83 5.71
CA ALA A 456 9.84 -16.76 4.86
C ALA A 456 9.20 -16.05 3.66
N MET A 457 8.58 -14.88 3.89
CA MET A 457 7.96 -14.08 2.83
C MET A 457 8.99 -13.50 1.86
N GLU A 458 10.10 -12.96 2.36
CA GLU A 458 11.18 -12.42 1.53
C GLU A 458 11.78 -13.49 0.63
N THR A 459 12.00 -14.71 1.16
CA THR A 459 12.65 -15.80 0.44
C THR A 459 11.71 -16.49 -0.55
N GLY A 460 10.46 -16.76 -0.13
CA GLY A 460 9.54 -17.59 -0.92
C GLY A 460 8.57 -16.81 -1.80
N VAL A 461 8.24 -15.56 -1.42
CA VAL A 461 7.24 -14.72 -2.12
C VAL A 461 7.86 -13.36 -2.51
N GLY A 462 9.15 -13.34 -2.80
CA GLY A 462 9.93 -12.16 -3.16
C GLY A 462 9.74 -11.71 -4.62
N ILE A 463 10.78 -11.03 -5.17
CA ILE A 463 10.75 -10.49 -6.55
C ILE A 463 10.60 -11.63 -7.57
N TYR A 464 11.39 -12.69 -7.43
CA TYR A 464 11.27 -13.92 -8.22
C TYR A 464 10.83 -15.08 -7.33
N ARG A 465 10.03 -15.95 -7.89
CA ARG A 465 9.34 -17.03 -7.16
C ARG A 465 9.45 -18.35 -7.90
N ASN A 466 9.33 -19.46 -7.20
CA ASN A 466 9.16 -20.79 -7.77
C ASN A 466 8.25 -21.64 -6.88
N ALA A 467 7.72 -22.74 -7.40
CA ALA A 467 6.76 -23.58 -6.71
C ALA A 467 7.26 -24.08 -5.34
N SER A 468 8.54 -24.53 -5.27
CA SER A 468 9.12 -25.06 -4.02
C SER A 468 9.30 -23.97 -2.97
N GLY A 469 9.81 -22.79 -3.35
CA GLY A 469 10.00 -21.65 -2.44
C GLY A 469 8.68 -21.12 -1.87
N MET A 470 7.67 -20.95 -2.73
CA MET A 470 6.34 -20.54 -2.29
C MET A 470 5.67 -21.58 -1.38
N LYS A 471 5.85 -22.88 -1.69
CA LYS A 471 5.36 -23.97 -0.85
C LYS A 471 6.01 -23.93 0.53
N THR A 472 7.33 -23.82 0.61
CA THR A 472 8.06 -23.68 1.88
C THR A 472 7.58 -22.46 2.67
N ALA A 473 7.33 -21.32 2.00
CA ALA A 473 6.82 -20.11 2.66
C ALA A 473 5.44 -20.32 3.26
N TYR A 474 4.45 -20.81 2.51
CA TYR A 474 3.10 -20.97 3.07
C TYR A 474 3.05 -22.05 4.17
N GLU A 475 3.83 -23.15 4.06
CA GLU A 475 3.96 -24.15 5.13
C GLU A 475 4.57 -23.54 6.39
N LYS A 476 5.60 -22.68 6.23
CA LYS A 476 6.19 -21.95 7.35
C LYS A 476 5.21 -20.96 7.98
N ILE A 477 4.43 -20.23 7.19
CA ILE A 477 3.41 -19.33 7.73
C ILE A 477 2.32 -20.10 8.48
N ALA A 478 1.89 -21.25 7.98
CA ALA A 478 0.93 -22.12 8.69
C ALA A 478 1.50 -22.62 10.03
N GLU A 479 2.77 -23.03 10.06
CA GLU A 479 3.49 -23.38 11.30
C GLU A 479 3.51 -22.18 12.28
N LEU A 480 3.87 -20.99 11.80
CA LEU A 480 3.92 -19.77 12.64
C LEU A 480 2.55 -19.40 13.20
N ARG A 481 1.45 -19.58 12.41
CA ARG A 481 0.08 -19.41 12.90
C ARG A 481 -0.24 -20.39 14.02
N ALA A 482 0.16 -21.65 13.88
CA ALA A 482 -0.05 -22.65 14.94
C ALA A 482 0.73 -22.29 16.22
N ARG A 483 1.99 -21.86 16.10
CA ARG A 483 2.82 -21.40 17.21
C ARG A 483 2.25 -20.15 17.88
N TYR A 484 1.76 -19.19 17.10
CA TYR A 484 1.08 -18.00 17.60
C TYR A 484 -0.18 -18.36 18.43
N ARG A 485 -1.00 -19.31 17.95
CA ARG A 485 -2.19 -19.77 18.68
C ARG A 485 -1.84 -20.57 19.95
N ALA A 486 -0.71 -21.26 19.96
CA ALA A 486 -0.23 -21.98 21.14
C ALA A 486 0.14 -21.03 22.29
N GLY A 487 0.47 -19.77 21.97
CA GLY A 487 0.67 -18.70 22.95
C GLY A 487 1.89 -17.82 22.66
N ILE A 488 1.71 -16.54 22.88
CA ILE A 488 2.77 -15.52 22.85
C ILE A 488 3.00 -15.05 24.28
N ALA A 489 4.23 -15.18 24.76
CA ALA A 489 4.62 -14.68 26.07
C ALA A 489 4.91 -13.19 26.00
N LEU A 490 4.29 -12.41 26.87
CA LEU A 490 4.54 -10.99 27.03
C LEU A 490 5.50 -10.74 28.19
N ASP A 491 6.37 -9.75 28.04
CA ASP A 491 7.22 -9.25 29.13
C ASP A 491 6.50 -8.18 29.96
N ASP A 492 5.64 -7.39 29.29
CA ASP A 492 4.82 -6.35 29.92
C ASP A 492 3.36 -6.81 30.02
N HIS A 493 2.89 -6.99 31.26
CA HIS A 493 1.51 -7.36 31.60
C HIS A 493 0.65 -6.15 31.98
N SER A 494 1.22 -4.93 31.95
CA SER A 494 0.46 -3.70 32.17
C SER A 494 -0.46 -3.41 30.98
N ARG A 495 -1.41 -2.51 31.20
CA ARG A 495 -2.36 -2.10 30.13
C ARG A 495 -1.93 -0.80 29.44
N SER A 496 -1.30 0.10 30.20
CA SER A 496 -0.99 1.45 29.75
C SER A 496 0.23 1.46 28.82
N PHE A 497 0.08 2.01 27.62
CA PHE A 497 1.11 2.08 26.57
C PHE A 497 1.81 0.75 26.26
N ASN A 498 1.11 -0.37 26.41
CA ASN A 498 1.65 -1.69 26.15
C ASN A 498 1.75 -1.98 24.65
N THR A 499 2.84 -1.57 24.04
CA THR A 499 3.09 -1.79 22.61
C THR A 499 3.36 -3.26 22.28
N GLU A 500 3.82 -4.07 23.22
CA GLU A 500 4.01 -5.51 23.02
C GLU A 500 2.66 -6.23 22.86
N TRP A 501 1.67 -5.87 23.67
CA TRP A 501 0.30 -6.37 23.52
C TRP A 501 -0.29 -6.03 22.15
N LEU A 502 -0.17 -4.76 21.72
CA LEU A 502 -0.66 -4.33 20.41
C LEU A 502 0.07 -5.07 19.27
N THR A 503 1.40 -5.16 19.34
CA THR A 503 2.19 -5.88 18.33
C THR A 503 1.86 -7.37 18.28
N THR A 504 1.46 -7.97 19.41
CA THR A 504 0.97 -9.34 19.43
C THR A 504 -0.34 -9.50 18.64
N ILE A 505 -1.27 -8.56 18.79
CA ILE A 505 -2.53 -8.57 18.03
C ILE A 505 -2.26 -8.33 16.54
N GLU A 506 -1.40 -7.35 16.22
CA GLU A 506 -0.95 -7.08 14.84
C GLU A 506 -0.35 -8.32 14.17
N LEU A 507 0.50 -9.08 14.90
CA LEU A 507 1.11 -10.29 14.36
C LEU A 507 0.07 -11.32 13.94
N GLY A 508 -1.04 -11.44 14.66
CA GLY A 508 -2.15 -12.30 14.27
C GLY A 508 -2.74 -11.92 12.91
N PHE A 509 -2.95 -10.62 12.65
CA PHE A 509 -3.39 -10.13 11.35
C PHE A 509 -2.33 -10.33 10.27
N MET A 510 -1.07 -10.01 10.58
CA MET A 510 0.05 -10.16 9.65
C MET A 510 0.21 -11.60 9.15
N LEU A 511 0.10 -12.59 10.04
CA LEU A 511 0.23 -14.00 9.69
C LEU A 511 -0.90 -14.47 8.76
N GLU A 512 -2.13 -14.01 8.96
CA GLU A 512 -3.27 -14.35 8.11
C GLU A 512 -3.16 -13.70 6.72
N VAL A 513 -2.72 -12.44 6.68
CA VAL A 513 -2.46 -11.72 5.43
C VAL A 513 -1.30 -12.37 4.68
N ALA A 514 -0.20 -12.71 5.36
CA ALA A 514 0.95 -13.40 4.76
C ALA A 514 0.56 -14.77 4.18
N GLU A 515 -0.30 -15.53 4.88
CA GLU A 515 -0.81 -16.80 4.39
C GLU A 515 -1.65 -16.63 3.12
N ALA A 516 -2.55 -15.64 3.10
CA ALA A 516 -3.33 -15.31 1.90
C ALA A 516 -2.42 -14.91 0.73
N MET A 517 -1.37 -14.10 0.96
CA MET A 517 -0.37 -13.74 -0.06
C MET A 517 0.36 -14.96 -0.61
N ALA A 518 0.87 -15.83 0.26
CA ALA A 518 1.65 -16.99 -0.13
C ALA A 518 0.81 -18.04 -0.88
N HIS A 519 -0.42 -18.29 -0.44
CA HIS A 519 -1.34 -19.21 -1.13
C HIS A 519 -1.84 -18.65 -2.47
N SER A 520 -2.17 -17.35 -2.56
CA SER A 520 -2.52 -16.72 -3.83
C SER A 520 -1.38 -16.82 -4.83
N ALA A 521 -0.14 -16.53 -4.39
CA ALA A 521 1.06 -16.65 -5.21
C ALA A 521 1.32 -18.08 -5.70
N TYR A 522 1.20 -19.08 -4.82
CA TYR A 522 1.40 -20.49 -5.18
C TYR A 522 0.40 -20.98 -6.23
N ASN A 523 -0.88 -20.54 -6.11
CA ASN A 523 -1.95 -20.97 -6.99
C ASN A 523 -1.97 -20.25 -8.34
N ARG A 524 -1.37 -19.06 -8.47
CA ARG A 524 -1.23 -18.37 -9.75
C ARG A 524 -0.11 -18.98 -10.58
N LYS A 525 -0.48 -19.77 -11.57
CA LYS A 525 0.43 -20.53 -12.43
C LYS A 525 0.74 -19.78 -13.73
N GLU A 526 1.20 -18.54 -13.59
CA GLU A 526 1.68 -17.68 -14.66
C GLU A 526 2.71 -16.69 -14.11
N SER A 527 3.33 -15.89 -14.98
CA SER A 527 4.10 -14.70 -14.62
C SER A 527 3.42 -13.45 -15.16
N ARG A 528 3.07 -12.48 -14.27
CA ARG A 528 2.38 -11.23 -14.64
C ARG A 528 2.79 -10.11 -13.68
N GLY A 529 3.22 -8.97 -14.21
CA GLY A 529 3.57 -7.79 -13.42
C GLY A 529 4.59 -8.08 -12.32
N ALA A 530 4.20 -7.85 -11.07
CA ALA A 530 5.04 -8.10 -9.90
C ALA A 530 5.12 -9.58 -9.47
N HIS A 531 4.31 -10.46 -10.04
CA HIS A 531 4.38 -11.91 -9.79
C HIS A 531 5.14 -12.59 -10.92
N VAL A 532 6.40 -12.91 -10.70
CA VAL A 532 7.27 -13.55 -11.69
C VAL A 532 7.82 -14.87 -11.18
N ARG A 533 7.62 -15.94 -11.96
CA ARG A 533 8.03 -17.30 -11.65
C ARG A 533 9.25 -17.72 -12.47
N LEU A 534 10.17 -18.44 -11.85
CA LEU A 534 11.37 -19.01 -12.48
C LEU A 534 11.19 -20.50 -12.87
N ASP A 535 10.02 -21.06 -12.62
CA ASP A 535 9.66 -22.43 -12.98
C ASP A 535 8.91 -22.49 -14.33
N GLU A 536 8.21 -23.59 -14.59
CA GLU A 536 7.44 -23.84 -15.82
C GLU A 536 6.35 -22.80 -16.12
N TYR A 537 6.04 -21.92 -15.18
CA TYR A 537 5.03 -20.86 -15.32
C TYR A 537 5.64 -19.46 -15.52
N SER A 538 6.77 -19.39 -16.21
CA SER A 538 7.54 -18.15 -16.44
C SER A 538 6.89 -17.16 -17.42
N THR A 539 5.79 -17.53 -18.08
CA THR A 539 5.09 -16.69 -19.07
C THR A 539 3.71 -16.29 -18.61
N ARG A 540 3.18 -15.19 -19.16
CA ARG A 540 1.81 -14.74 -18.96
C ARG A 540 0.83 -15.67 -19.68
N ASP A 541 -0.29 -16.00 -19.04
CA ASP A 541 -1.36 -16.87 -19.55
C ASP A 541 -2.70 -16.13 -19.45
N ASP A 542 -3.07 -15.42 -20.52
CA ASP A 542 -4.32 -14.66 -20.56
C ASP A 542 -5.56 -15.53 -20.62
N ASP A 543 -5.44 -16.76 -21.16
CA ASP A 543 -6.57 -17.68 -21.30
C ASP A 543 -7.05 -18.19 -19.93
N LYS A 544 -6.10 -18.45 -18.99
CA LYS A 544 -6.42 -19.05 -17.70
C LYS A 544 -6.35 -18.07 -16.53
N PHE A 545 -5.49 -17.05 -16.62
CA PHE A 545 -5.14 -16.21 -15.47
C PHE A 545 -5.40 -14.72 -15.67
N LEU A 546 -6.07 -14.30 -16.75
CA LEU A 546 -6.61 -12.93 -16.82
C LEU A 546 -7.84 -12.82 -15.89
N GLN A 547 -7.61 -13.11 -14.63
CA GLN A 547 -8.60 -13.19 -13.57
C GLN A 547 -7.99 -12.71 -12.25
N HIS A 548 -8.78 -12.01 -11.45
CA HIS A 548 -8.46 -11.71 -10.08
C HIS A 548 -8.46 -12.99 -9.24
N SER A 549 -7.49 -13.15 -8.34
CA SER A 549 -7.51 -14.17 -7.30
C SER A 549 -8.32 -13.66 -6.10
N LEU A 550 -9.09 -14.53 -5.48
CA LEU A 550 -9.87 -14.25 -4.28
C LEU A 550 -9.52 -15.28 -3.21
N ALA A 551 -9.01 -14.81 -2.07
CA ALA A 551 -8.76 -15.63 -0.89
C ALA A 551 -9.91 -15.49 0.11
N THR A 552 -10.52 -16.62 0.49
CA THR A 552 -11.59 -16.69 1.49
C THR A 552 -11.04 -17.29 2.79
N TYR A 553 -11.35 -16.66 3.92
CA TYR A 553 -10.95 -17.13 5.23
C TYR A 553 -11.66 -18.44 5.60
N THR A 554 -10.92 -19.43 6.07
CA THR A 554 -11.45 -20.75 6.46
C THR A 554 -11.25 -21.07 7.94
N GLY A 555 -10.79 -20.10 8.73
CA GLY A 555 -10.46 -20.29 10.15
C GLY A 555 -9.07 -20.89 10.35
N GLU A 556 -8.98 -22.17 10.69
CA GLU A 556 -7.71 -22.82 11.00
C GLU A 556 -7.00 -23.41 9.78
N GLY A 557 -7.74 -23.67 8.71
CA GLY A 557 -7.21 -24.23 7.47
C GLY A 557 -6.57 -23.18 6.54
N PRO A 558 -5.96 -23.65 5.44
CA PRO A 558 -5.45 -22.76 4.42
C PRO A 558 -6.59 -21.99 3.75
N PRO A 559 -6.35 -20.77 3.23
CA PRO A 559 -7.37 -20.00 2.53
C PRO A 559 -7.91 -20.77 1.31
N ALA A 560 -9.21 -20.65 1.07
CA ALA A 560 -9.80 -21.13 -0.17
C ALA A 560 -9.55 -20.09 -1.28
N ILE A 561 -8.83 -20.50 -2.33
CA ILE A 561 -8.52 -19.63 -3.48
C ILE A 561 -9.53 -19.86 -4.59
N SER A 562 -10.14 -18.80 -5.07
CA SER A 562 -11.03 -18.79 -6.23
C SER A 562 -10.64 -17.67 -7.18
N TYR A 563 -11.24 -17.60 -8.37
CA TYR A 563 -10.93 -16.63 -9.40
C TYR A 563 -12.18 -15.92 -9.90
N GLN A 564 -12.03 -14.64 -10.27
CA GLN A 564 -13.08 -13.80 -10.83
C GLN A 564 -12.55 -13.13 -12.11
N PRO A 565 -13.29 -13.15 -13.22
CA PRO A 565 -12.88 -12.47 -14.44
C PRO A 565 -12.64 -10.98 -14.23
N VAL A 566 -11.63 -10.44 -14.93
CA VAL A 566 -11.35 -9.00 -15.00
C VAL A 566 -12.40 -8.31 -15.87
N THR A 567 -12.86 -7.14 -15.48
CA THR A 567 -13.74 -6.30 -16.28
C THR A 567 -12.95 -5.60 -17.39
N ILE A 568 -13.15 -6.02 -18.64
CA ILE A 568 -12.52 -5.40 -19.82
C ILE A 568 -13.57 -4.58 -20.57
N THR A 569 -13.34 -3.27 -20.72
CA THR A 569 -14.27 -2.36 -21.42
C THR A 569 -13.73 -1.90 -22.77
N LYS A 570 -12.48 -1.45 -22.86
CA LYS A 570 -11.92 -0.87 -24.09
C LYS A 570 -10.50 -1.25 -24.43
N SER A 571 -9.68 -1.68 -23.46
CA SER A 571 -8.27 -2.03 -23.70
C SER A 571 -8.06 -3.54 -23.64
N GLN A 572 -7.80 -4.17 -24.77
CA GLN A 572 -7.53 -5.61 -24.86
C GLN A 572 -6.09 -5.93 -24.44
N PRO A 573 -5.85 -7.08 -23.78
CA PRO A 573 -4.53 -7.53 -23.41
C PRO A 573 -3.57 -7.58 -24.59
N ARG A 574 -2.36 -7.07 -24.39
CA ARG A 574 -1.26 -7.11 -25.38
C ARG A 574 0.07 -7.17 -24.63
N THR A 575 1.15 -7.41 -25.36
CA THR A 575 2.49 -7.37 -24.77
C THR A 575 2.77 -5.95 -24.22
N ARG A 576 3.25 -5.85 -22.97
CA ARG A 576 3.67 -4.59 -22.38
C ARG A 576 4.85 -4.01 -23.16
N SER A 577 4.73 -2.80 -23.67
CA SER A 577 5.84 -2.05 -24.28
C SER A 577 6.30 -0.96 -23.32
N TYR A 578 7.60 -0.84 -23.11
CA TYR A 578 8.20 0.14 -22.21
C TYR A 578 8.99 1.20 -22.97
N GLY A 579 8.75 2.48 -22.67
CA GLY A 579 9.54 3.62 -23.09
C GLY A 579 9.50 3.94 -24.58
N GLY A 580 9.23 5.17 -24.91
CA GLY A 580 9.07 5.75 -26.23
C GLY A 580 9.86 5.11 -27.36
N ALA A 581 9.11 4.76 -28.42
CA ALA A 581 9.52 4.19 -29.70
C ALA A 581 9.90 2.70 -29.71
N GLY A 582 8.88 1.88 -29.79
CA GLY A 582 8.82 0.70 -30.65
C GLY A 582 10.06 -0.15 -30.85
N LYS A 583 10.39 -1.01 -29.90
CA LYS A 583 10.82 -2.38 -30.17
C LYS A 583 10.60 -3.22 -28.92
N GLN A 584 9.88 -4.32 -29.08
CA GLN A 584 9.71 -5.35 -28.07
C GLN A 584 11.08 -5.91 -27.68
N ALA A 585 11.38 -5.85 -26.40
CA ALA A 585 12.39 -6.71 -25.83
C ALA A 585 11.69 -7.74 -24.96
N VAL A 586 11.69 -8.96 -25.42
CA VAL A 586 11.30 -10.14 -24.67
C VAL A 586 12.49 -10.43 -23.75
N MET A 587 12.31 -10.33 -22.42
CA MET A 587 13.22 -10.99 -21.50
C MET A 587 12.86 -12.49 -21.54
N THR A 588 13.72 -13.29 -22.13
CA THR A 588 13.79 -14.75 -21.96
C THR A 588 14.56 -15.07 -20.68
#